data_000aab7f2b6c9a9cc6aaade011cf14ed
#
_entry.id   000aab7f2b6c9a9cc6aaade011cf14ed
#
_cell.length_a   1.000
_cell.length_b   1.000
_cell.length_c   1.000
_cell.angle_alpha   90.00
_cell.angle_beta   90.00
_cell.angle_gamma   90.00
#
_symmetry.space_group_name_H-M   'P 1'
#
loop_
_entity.id
_entity.type
_entity.pdbx_description
1 polymer ?
#
loop_
_entity_poly.entity_id
_entity_poly.type
_entity_poly.pdbx_seq_one_letter_code
_entity_poly.pdbx_strand_id
1 'polypeptide(L)'
;MSKVSVLVVDDASFIRDLVKKCLRNYFPGIKIEDAVNGRKAQAILARETFDLVLCDWEMPEMCGLELLTWCREQDHLRTLPFIMVTSRGDKENVVQAIQAGVSGYVSKPFTNEQLVTKVKHALNKAGKLET
;
A
#
# COMPACT_ATOMS: atom_id res chain seq x y z
N MET A 1 -16.80 13.89 8.12
CA MET A 1 -15.47 13.23 8.14
C MET A 1 -15.31 12.33 6.95
N SER A 2 -14.30 12.57 6.16
CA SER A 2 -14.01 11.70 5.05
C SER A 2 -13.37 10.40 5.57
N LYS A 3 -13.80 9.28 5.01
CA LYS A 3 -13.24 7.97 5.36
C LYS A 3 -12.12 7.65 4.40
N VAL A 4 -10.97 7.31 4.96
CA VAL A 4 -9.84 6.85 4.17
C VAL A 4 -10.10 5.42 3.72
N SER A 5 -9.79 5.12 2.47
CA SER A 5 -9.97 3.82 1.85
C SER A 5 -8.61 3.24 1.46
N VAL A 6 -8.30 2.04 1.93
CA VAL A 6 -6.98 1.41 1.75
C VAL A 6 -7.13 0.01 1.16
N LEU A 7 -6.28 -0.31 0.19
CA LEU A 7 -6.17 -1.66 -0.35
C LEU A 7 -4.89 -2.28 0.19
N VAL A 8 -5.01 -3.44 0.84
CA VAL A 8 -3.88 -4.19 1.40
C VAL A 8 -3.63 -5.41 0.54
N VAL A 9 -2.43 -5.51 -0.04
CA VAL A 9 -2.06 -6.57 -0.98
C VAL A 9 -0.89 -7.37 -0.42
N ASP A 10 -1.14 -8.64 -0.10
CA ASP A 10 -0.12 -9.54 0.43
C ASP A 10 -0.67 -10.97 0.30
N ASP A 11 0.17 -11.92 -0.08
CA ASP A 11 -0.28 -13.32 -0.20
C ASP A 11 -0.39 -14.01 1.17
N ALA A 12 0.22 -13.46 2.21
CA ALA A 12 0.14 -14.00 3.55
C ALA A 12 -1.08 -13.44 4.31
N SER A 13 -2.05 -14.28 4.61
CA SER A 13 -3.28 -13.84 5.27
C SER A 13 -3.01 -13.22 6.64
N PHE A 14 -2.05 -13.76 7.39
CA PHE A 14 -1.78 -13.23 8.72
C PHE A 14 -1.17 -11.82 8.66
N ILE A 15 -0.42 -11.49 7.61
CA ILE A 15 0.10 -10.13 7.40
C ILE A 15 -1.05 -9.18 7.07
N ARG A 16 -1.96 -9.60 6.17
CA ARG A 16 -3.13 -8.78 5.85
C ARG A 16 -3.95 -8.49 7.10
N ASP A 17 -4.19 -9.50 7.94
CA ASP A 17 -4.95 -9.33 9.17
C ASP A 17 -4.24 -8.41 10.16
N LEU A 18 -2.93 -8.54 10.29
CA LEU A 18 -2.11 -7.69 11.16
C LEU A 18 -2.18 -6.22 10.72
N VAL A 19 -2.03 -5.98 9.42
CA VAL A 19 -2.10 -4.62 8.86
C VAL A 19 -3.49 -4.03 9.06
N LYS A 20 -4.54 -4.80 8.77
CA LYS A 20 -5.92 -4.34 8.94
C LYS A 20 -6.19 -3.95 10.39
N LYS A 21 -5.78 -4.79 11.33
CA LYS A 21 -5.99 -4.52 12.76
C LYS A 21 -5.27 -3.26 13.19
N CYS A 22 -4.04 -3.09 12.75
CA CYS A 22 -3.25 -1.91 13.05
C CYS A 22 -3.94 -0.64 12.53
N LEU A 23 -4.35 -0.65 11.26
CA LEU A 23 -4.99 0.51 10.65
C LEU A 23 -6.33 0.85 11.30
N ARG A 24 -7.13 -0.16 11.63
CA ARG A 24 -8.43 0.08 12.29
C ARG A 24 -8.25 0.71 13.65
N ASN A 25 -7.22 0.35 14.38
CA ASN A 25 -6.95 0.90 15.70
C ASN A 25 -6.53 2.37 15.64
N TYR A 26 -5.79 2.76 14.61
CA TYR A 26 -5.21 4.11 14.50
C TYR A 26 -6.02 5.05 13.62
N PHE A 27 -6.90 4.53 12.76
CA PHE A 27 -7.71 5.33 11.84
C PHE A 27 -9.18 4.89 11.94
N PRO A 28 -9.90 5.34 12.99
CA PRO A 28 -11.30 4.95 13.15
C PRO A 28 -12.14 5.30 11.91
N GLY A 29 -12.95 4.35 11.47
CA GLY A 29 -13.79 4.53 10.29
C GLY A 29 -13.11 4.22 8.98
N ILE A 30 -11.86 3.77 8.99
CA ILE A 30 -11.13 3.42 7.77
C ILE A 30 -11.83 2.26 7.04
N LYS A 31 -11.88 2.36 5.71
CA LYS A 31 -12.36 1.26 4.85
C LYS A 31 -11.16 0.51 4.34
N ILE A 32 -11.17 -0.80 4.50
CA ILE A 32 -10.07 -1.65 4.04
C ILE A 32 -10.61 -2.79 3.19
N GLU A 33 -10.03 -2.95 2.01
CA GLU A 33 -10.17 -4.16 1.23
C GLU A 33 -8.81 -4.81 1.10
N ASP A 34 -8.78 -6.10 0.80
CA ASP A 34 -7.51 -6.78 0.62
C ASP A 34 -7.51 -7.64 -0.64
N ALA A 35 -6.30 -7.97 -1.09
CA ALA A 35 -6.09 -8.83 -2.25
C ALA A 35 -4.92 -9.76 -1.95
N VAL A 36 -4.98 -10.98 -2.49
CA VAL A 36 -3.98 -12.01 -2.21
C VAL A 36 -2.79 -11.97 -3.18
N ASN A 37 -2.90 -11.21 -4.28
CA ASN A 37 -1.81 -11.05 -5.24
C ASN A 37 -2.02 -9.80 -6.07
N GLY A 38 -1.02 -9.49 -6.90
CA GLY A 38 -1.05 -8.28 -7.72
C GLY A 38 -2.14 -8.28 -8.78
N ARG A 39 -2.45 -9.44 -9.36
CA ARG A 39 -3.52 -9.54 -10.37
C ARG A 39 -4.88 -9.20 -9.81
N LYS A 40 -5.18 -9.71 -8.62
CA LYS A 40 -6.46 -9.41 -7.95
C LYS A 40 -6.52 -7.94 -7.55
N ALA A 41 -5.40 -7.40 -7.07
CA ALA A 41 -5.31 -5.98 -6.74
C ALA A 41 -5.54 -5.12 -7.98
N GLN A 42 -4.95 -5.49 -9.11
CA GLN A 42 -5.12 -4.78 -10.37
C GLN A 42 -6.60 -4.72 -10.76
N ALA A 43 -7.31 -5.85 -10.66
CA ALA A 43 -8.73 -5.90 -10.99
C ALA A 43 -9.57 -5.00 -10.08
N ILE A 44 -9.24 -4.98 -8.79
CA ILE A 44 -9.94 -4.13 -7.81
C ILE A 44 -9.67 -2.65 -8.12
N LEU A 45 -8.42 -2.29 -8.36
CA LEU A 45 -8.04 -0.91 -8.65
C LEU A 45 -8.62 -0.39 -9.97
N ALA A 46 -8.94 -1.29 -10.88
CA ALA A 46 -9.55 -0.90 -12.15
C ALA A 46 -11.01 -0.48 -12.00
N ARG A 47 -11.69 -0.92 -10.93
CA ARG A 47 -13.13 -0.66 -10.76
C ARG A 47 -13.48 0.17 -9.51
N GLU A 48 -12.57 0.28 -8.54
CA GLU A 48 -12.82 1.00 -7.29
C GLU A 48 -11.71 2.01 -7.03
N THR A 49 -12.05 3.08 -6.31
CA THR A 49 -11.08 4.10 -5.95
C THR A 49 -10.59 3.89 -4.52
N PHE A 50 -9.31 4.15 -4.31
CA PHE A 50 -8.67 4.04 -2.99
C PHE A 50 -7.81 5.27 -2.72
N ASP A 51 -7.51 5.50 -1.46
CA ASP A 51 -6.63 6.59 -1.05
C ASP A 51 -5.19 6.13 -0.88
N LEU A 52 -4.98 4.83 -0.72
CA LEU A 52 -3.66 4.27 -0.45
C LEU A 52 -3.64 2.78 -0.79
N VAL A 53 -2.51 2.31 -1.28
CA VAL A 53 -2.21 0.88 -1.43
C VAL A 53 -1.03 0.53 -0.53
N LEU A 54 -1.17 -0.53 0.25
CA LEU A 54 -0.08 -1.16 0.99
C LEU A 54 0.16 -2.51 0.34
N CYS A 55 1.35 -2.75 -0.18
CA CYS A 55 1.59 -3.90 -1.03
C CYS A 55 2.94 -4.56 -0.74
N ASP A 56 2.95 -5.89 -0.62
CA ASP A 56 4.18 -6.65 -0.55
C ASP A 56 4.85 -6.68 -1.93
N TRP A 57 6.14 -6.90 -1.95
CA TRP A 57 6.90 -7.05 -3.18
C TRP A 57 6.73 -8.44 -3.78
N GLU A 58 6.98 -9.48 -2.98
CA GLU A 58 6.95 -10.86 -3.47
C GLU A 58 5.56 -11.47 -3.36
N MET A 59 4.94 -11.67 -4.49
CA MET A 59 3.61 -12.28 -4.58
C MET A 59 3.53 -13.09 -5.87
N PRO A 60 2.73 -14.16 -5.88
CA PRO A 60 2.52 -14.92 -7.11
C PRO A 60 1.78 -14.08 -8.15
N GLU A 61 1.95 -14.43 -9.40
CA GLU A 61 1.29 -13.89 -10.60
C GLU A 61 1.69 -12.47 -10.98
N MET A 62 1.78 -11.55 -10.03
CA MET A 62 2.23 -10.17 -10.28
C MET A 62 2.85 -9.64 -9.00
N CYS A 63 4.12 -9.28 -9.03
CA CYS A 63 4.80 -8.75 -7.84
C CYS A 63 4.42 -7.29 -7.58
N GLY A 64 4.79 -6.80 -6.39
CA GLY A 64 4.46 -5.44 -5.99
C GLY A 64 5.04 -4.37 -6.89
N LEU A 65 6.27 -4.57 -7.38
CA LEU A 65 6.90 -3.61 -8.29
C LEU A 65 6.14 -3.52 -9.61
N GLU A 66 5.70 -4.65 -10.14
CA GLU A 66 4.89 -4.69 -11.36
C GLU A 66 3.56 -3.97 -11.16
N LEU A 67 2.92 -4.20 -10.02
CA LEU A 67 1.65 -3.53 -9.71
C LEU A 67 1.85 -2.01 -9.60
N LEU A 68 2.90 -1.59 -8.91
CA LEU A 68 3.22 -0.16 -8.78
C LEU A 68 3.46 0.47 -10.14
N THR A 69 4.27 -0.17 -10.98
CA THR A 69 4.56 0.32 -12.33
C THR A 69 3.28 0.46 -13.14
N TRP A 70 2.42 -0.55 -13.08
CA TRP A 70 1.14 -0.51 -13.77
C TRP A 70 0.29 0.66 -13.28
N CYS A 71 0.21 0.87 -11.96
CA CYS A 71 -0.55 1.98 -11.39
C CYS A 71 -0.07 3.32 -11.94
N ARG A 72 1.24 3.52 -12.02
CA ARG A 72 1.80 4.79 -12.48
C ARG A 72 1.55 5.05 -13.97
N GLU A 73 1.22 4.00 -14.72
CA GLU A 73 0.88 4.11 -16.13
C GLU A 73 -0.60 4.41 -16.39
N GLN A 74 -1.45 4.26 -15.37
CA GLN A 74 -2.88 4.53 -15.49
C GLN A 74 -3.17 5.98 -15.05
N ASP A 75 -3.90 6.73 -15.87
CA ASP A 75 -4.19 8.14 -15.55
C ASP A 75 -4.83 8.32 -14.19
N HIS A 76 -5.82 7.49 -13.86
CA HIS A 76 -6.56 7.61 -12.60
C HIS A 76 -5.81 7.07 -11.37
N LEU A 77 -4.68 6.40 -11.59
CA LEU A 77 -3.88 5.81 -10.51
C LEU A 77 -2.46 6.40 -10.43
N ARG A 78 -2.14 7.34 -11.32
CA ARG A 78 -0.78 7.86 -11.46
C ARG A 78 -0.22 8.47 -10.17
N THR A 79 -1.07 9.09 -9.38
CA THR A 79 -0.66 9.74 -8.13
C THR A 79 -1.16 9.03 -6.88
N LEU A 80 -1.75 7.84 -7.04
CA LEU A 80 -2.25 7.07 -5.90
C LEU A 80 -1.11 6.76 -4.94
N PRO A 81 -1.22 7.13 -3.65
CA PRO A 81 -0.21 6.75 -2.67
C PRO A 81 -0.03 5.23 -2.63
N PHE A 82 1.21 4.78 -2.69
CA PHE A 82 1.54 3.37 -2.76
C PHE A 82 2.75 3.13 -1.86
N ILE A 83 2.57 2.30 -0.84
CA ILE A 83 3.63 1.95 0.11
C ILE A 83 3.98 0.49 -0.06
N MET A 84 5.28 0.21 -0.24
CA MET A 84 5.78 -1.15 -0.28
C MET A 84 6.00 -1.63 1.16
N VAL A 85 5.43 -2.78 1.52
CA VAL A 85 5.56 -3.40 2.85
C VAL A 85 6.16 -4.78 2.64
N THR A 86 7.47 -4.92 2.82
CA THR A 86 8.16 -6.11 2.38
C THR A 86 9.41 -6.40 3.20
N SER A 87 9.86 -7.66 3.15
CA SER A 87 11.14 -8.07 3.74
C SER A 87 12.33 -7.74 2.85
N ARG A 88 12.11 -7.25 1.61
CA ARG A 88 13.17 -6.83 0.73
C ARG A 88 13.64 -5.42 1.11
N GLY A 89 14.65 -5.35 1.97
CA GLY A 89 15.13 -4.07 2.47
C GLY A 89 16.48 -3.64 1.93
N ASP A 90 17.06 -4.38 0.96
CA ASP A 90 18.35 -4.03 0.42
C ASP A 90 18.25 -2.77 -0.46
N LYS A 91 19.37 -2.07 -0.54
CA LYS A 91 19.44 -0.77 -1.21
C LYS A 91 18.95 -0.81 -2.66
N GLU A 92 19.28 -1.86 -3.40
CA GLU A 92 18.89 -1.98 -4.80
C GLU A 92 17.38 -2.03 -4.97
N ASN A 93 16.70 -2.81 -4.12
CA ASN A 93 15.24 -2.91 -4.19
C ASN A 93 14.57 -1.59 -3.80
N VAL A 94 15.08 -0.92 -2.78
CA VAL A 94 14.55 0.38 -2.37
C VAL A 94 14.70 1.40 -3.49
N VAL A 95 15.86 1.44 -4.15
CA VAL A 95 16.11 2.34 -5.28
C VAL A 95 15.14 2.05 -6.43
N GLN A 96 14.92 0.78 -6.76
CA GLN A 96 13.98 0.40 -7.81
C GLN A 96 12.56 0.89 -7.50
N ALA A 97 12.13 0.74 -6.25
CA ALA A 97 10.81 1.19 -5.82
C ALA A 97 10.68 2.71 -5.94
N ILE A 98 11.71 3.43 -5.52
CA ILE A 98 11.74 4.90 -5.62
C ILE A 98 11.64 5.33 -7.08
N GLN A 99 12.42 4.71 -7.96
CA GLN A 99 12.39 5.00 -9.39
C GLN A 99 11.04 4.71 -10.01
N ALA A 100 10.33 3.71 -9.50
CA ALA A 100 9.00 3.36 -9.99
C ALA A 100 7.90 4.26 -9.42
N GLY A 101 8.24 5.16 -8.49
CA GLY A 101 7.29 6.13 -7.95
C GLY A 101 6.59 5.71 -6.66
N VAL A 102 7.26 4.90 -5.83
CA VAL A 102 6.69 4.50 -4.53
C VAL A 102 6.58 5.72 -3.60
N SER A 103 5.52 5.74 -2.78
CA SER A 103 5.30 6.82 -1.81
C SER A 103 5.98 6.57 -0.48
N GLY A 104 6.26 5.31 -0.15
CA GLY A 104 6.93 4.94 1.08
C GLY A 104 7.33 3.48 1.07
N TYR A 105 8.17 3.10 2.03
CA TYR A 105 8.73 1.76 2.11
C TYR A 105 8.79 1.35 3.58
N VAL A 106 8.21 0.20 3.89
CA VAL A 106 8.19 -0.35 5.25
C VAL A 106 8.79 -1.74 5.22
N SER A 107 9.78 -1.99 6.07
CA SER A 107 10.44 -3.29 6.15
C SER A 107 9.73 -4.21 7.13
N LYS A 108 9.56 -5.47 6.76
CA LYS A 108 9.07 -6.51 7.67
C LYS A 108 10.24 -7.11 8.43
N PRO A 109 10.10 -7.39 9.72
CA PRO A 109 8.93 -7.11 10.56
C PRO A 109 8.86 -5.62 10.91
N PHE A 110 7.67 -5.12 11.12
CA PHE A 110 7.45 -3.70 11.46
C PHE A 110 6.65 -3.59 12.75
N THR A 111 6.82 -2.44 13.42
CA THR A 111 5.96 -2.10 14.56
C THR A 111 4.72 -1.35 14.04
N ASN A 112 3.67 -1.31 14.85
CA ASN A 112 2.48 -0.52 14.50
C ASN A 112 2.85 0.95 14.26
N GLU A 113 3.74 1.51 15.08
CA GLU A 113 4.19 2.90 14.93
C GLU A 113 4.89 3.14 13.60
N GLN A 114 5.74 2.21 13.18
CA GLN A 114 6.46 2.33 11.91
C GLN A 114 5.48 2.35 10.74
N LEU A 115 4.51 1.44 10.75
CA LEU A 115 3.51 1.37 9.69
C LEU A 115 2.63 2.62 9.69
N VAL A 116 2.10 3.00 10.84
CA VAL A 116 1.21 4.17 10.97
C VAL A 116 1.91 5.45 10.56
N THR A 117 3.18 5.62 10.96
CA THR A 117 3.95 6.81 10.59
C THR A 117 4.07 6.96 9.07
N LYS A 118 4.38 5.87 8.39
CA LYS A 118 4.49 5.89 6.92
C LYS A 118 3.15 6.13 6.25
N VAL A 119 2.09 5.52 6.78
CA VAL A 119 0.74 5.72 6.24
C VAL A 119 0.31 7.18 6.40
N LYS A 120 0.49 7.74 7.58
CA LYS A 120 0.15 9.16 7.83
C LYS A 120 0.93 10.09 6.90
N HIS A 121 2.23 9.83 6.76
CA HIS A 121 3.07 10.66 5.89
C HIS A 121 2.56 10.64 4.44
N ALA A 122 2.29 9.45 3.91
CA ALA A 122 1.82 9.31 2.53
C ALA A 122 0.46 9.97 2.31
N LEU A 123 -0.46 9.78 3.26
CA LEU A 123 -1.80 10.36 3.16
C LEU A 123 -1.77 11.88 3.31
N ASN A 124 -0.97 12.41 4.23
CA ASN A 124 -0.81 13.86 4.40
C ASN A 124 -0.23 14.50 3.14
N LYS A 125 0.80 13.89 2.58
CA LYS A 125 1.46 14.41 1.39
C LYS A 125 0.49 14.45 0.20
N ALA A 126 -0.43 13.50 0.15
CA ALA A 126 -1.43 13.44 -0.92
C ALA A 126 -2.68 14.28 -0.62
N GLY A 127 -2.73 14.95 0.53
CA GLY A 127 -3.88 15.76 0.93
C GLY A 127 -5.11 14.96 1.32
N LYS A 128 -4.93 13.72 1.76
CA LYS A 128 -6.03 12.81 2.05
C LYS A 128 -6.36 12.67 3.53
N LEU A 129 -5.57 13.27 4.41
CA LEU A 129 -5.88 13.34 5.83
C LEU A 129 -6.27 14.77 6.19
N GLU A 130 -7.32 14.88 7.00
CA GLU A 130 -7.69 16.15 7.59
C GLU A 130 -6.79 16.38 8.81
N THR A 131 -6.27 17.56 8.94
CA THR A 131 -5.45 17.94 10.10
C THR A 131 -6.26 18.74 11.10
#